data_2d59671bfa005186f369061884c0dfac
#
_entry.id   2d59671bfa005186f369061884c0dfac
#
_cell.length_a   1.000
_cell.length_b   1.000
_cell.length_c   1.000
_cell.angle_alpha   90.00
_cell.angle_beta   90.00
_cell.angle_gamma   90.00
#
_symmetry.space_group_name_H-M   'P 1'
#
loop_
_entity.id
_entity.type
_entity.pdbx_description
1 polymer ?
#
loop_
_entity_poly.entity_id
_entity_poly.type
_entity_poly.pdbx_seq_one_letter_code
_entity_poly.pdbx_strand_id
1 'polypeptide(L)'
;MNCEAYLKRAADANTVELAKGELAKAIDYAEKNNLTEGIVSIFLKNPANDIGFWYNNIKSAHYELDNLPEEASPLEKTNVLMKLRESLTDRGSNGGTVVICPEGISIHPGNVLYFWWCILSSAGVCVFWTLFLVALDPKSK
;
A
#
# COMPACT_ATOMS: atom_id res chain seq x y z
N MET A 1 -3.09 -13.35 2.89
CA MET A 1 -3.67 -12.52 3.95
C MET A 1 -3.04 -11.15 3.76
N ASN A 2 -3.82 -10.12 3.54
CA ASN A 2 -3.29 -8.84 3.04
C ASN A 2 -3.13 -7.85 4.20
N CYS A 3 -2.10 -6.99 4.14
CA CYS A 3 -1.85 -5.91 5.08
C CYS A 3 -3.12 -5.07 5.36
N GLU A 4 -3.88 -4.78 4.33
CA GLU A 4 -5.17 -4.09 4.38
C GLU A 4 -6.15 -4.69 5.42
N ALA A 5 -6.21 -6.02 5.53
CA ALA A 5 -7.10 -6.67 6.49
C ALA A 5 -6.72 -6.37 7.95
N TYR A 6 -5.44 -6.29 8.26
CA TYR A 6 -4.97 -5.90 9.59
C TYR A 6 -5.24 -4.43 9.89
N LEU A 7 -5.03 -3.54 8.91
CA LEU A 7 -5.33 -2.12 9.05
C LEU A 7 -6.83 -1.87 9.24
N LYS A 8 -7.68 -2.60 8.49
CA LYS A 8 -9.12 -2.53 8.68
C LYS A 8 -9.53 -2.95 10.09
N ARG A 9 -8.97 -4.04 10.60
CA ARG A 9 -9.25 -4.51 11.96
C ARG A 9 -8.74 -3.55 13.02
N ALA A 10 -7.59 -2.90 12.79
CA ALA A 10 -7.09 -1.84 13.66
C ALA A 10 -8.05 -0.63 13.69
N ALA A 11 -8.55 -0.21 12.52
CA ALA A 11 -9.51 0.89 12.40
C ALA A 11 -10.88 0.57 13.05
N ASP A 12 -11.30 -0.69 13.02
CA ASP A 12 -12.57 -1.15 13.60
C ASP A 12 -12.43 -1.58 15.08
N ALA A 13 -11.23 -1.48 15.66
CA ALA A 13 -10.97 -1.92 17.04
C ALA A 13 -11.70 -1.02 18.06
N ASN A 14 -12.29 -1.66 19.08
CA ASN A 14 -12.98 -0.98 20.16
C ASN A 14 -12.09 -0.69 21.38
N THR A 15 -10.87 -1.26 21.41
CA THR A 15 -9.90 -1.05 22.50
C THR A 15 -8.53 -0.73 21.93
N VAL A 16 -7.75 0.00 22.72
CA VAL A 16 -6.38 0.39 22.36
C VAL A 16 -5.50 -0.84 22.16
N GLU A 17 -5.65 -1.86 23.00
CA GLU A 17 -4.88 -3.10 22.95
C GLU A 17 -5.14 -3.88 21.65
N LEU A 18 -6.40 -3.95 21.22
CA LEU A 18 -6.76 -4.60 19.95
C LEU A 18 -6.21 -3.81 18.76
N ALA A 19 -6.39 -2.49 18.76
CA ALA A 19 -5.87 -1.62 17.71
C ALA A 19 -4.34 -1.77 17.56
N LYS A 20 -3.62 -1.69 18.67
CA LYS A 20 -2.18 -1.87 18.74
C LYS A 20 -1.75 -3.24 18.22
N GLY A 21 -2.42 -4.32 18.65
CA GLY A 21 -2.09 -5.68 18.22
C GLY A 21 -2.30 -5.90 16.70
N GLU A 22 -3.32 -5.28 16.11
CA GLU A 22 -3.55 -5.39 14.66
C GLU A 22 -2.59 -4.50 13.85
N LEU A 23 -2.24 -3.29 14.35
CA LEU A 23 -1.20 -2.46 13.73
C LEU A 23 0.18 -3.14 13.77
N ALA A 24 0.54 -3.77 14.89
CA ALA A 24 1.79 -4.53 14.99
C ALA A 24 1.89 -5.62 13.91
N LYS A 25 0.78 -6.34 13.64
CA LYS A 25 0.73 -7.35 12.57
C LYS A 25 0.85 -6.73 11.17
N ALA A 26 0.27 -5.54 10.96
CA ALA A 26 0.41 -4.83 9.69
C ALA A 26 1.86 -4.39 9.45
N ILE A 27 2.53 -3.87 10.49
CA ILE A 27 3.94 -3.46 10.46
C ILE A 27 4.84 -4.68 10.21
N ASP A 28 4.66 -5.77 10.95
CA ASP A 28 5.43 -7.01 10.77
C ASP A 28 5.26 -7.57 9.35
N TYR A 29 4.05 -7.52 8.80
CA TYR A 29 3.81 -7.90 7.40
C TYR A 29 4.58 -7.00 6.42
N ALA A 30 4.54 -5.69 6.62
CA ALA A 30 5.26 -4.74 5.76
C ALA A 30 6.78 -4.97 5.80
N GLU A 31 7.34 -5.17 6.99
CA GLU A 31 8.77 -5.44 7.18
C GLU A 31 9.19 -6.77 6.55
N LYS A 32 8.46 -7.86 6.77
CA LYS A 32 8.73 -9.17 6.19
C LYS A 32 8.68 -9.21 4.66
N ASN A 33 7.87 -8.32 4.07
CA ASN A 33 7.74 -8.24 2.61
C ASN A 33 8.54 -7.07 2.00
N ASN A 34 9.43 -6.42 2.77
CA ASN A 34 10.22 -5.26 2.35
C ASN A 34 9.36 -4.08 1.82
N LEU A 35 8.17 -3.87 2.41
CA LEU A 35 7.24 -2.79 2.06
C LEU A 35 7.44 -1.57 2.97
N THR A 36 8.69 -1.18 3.21
CA THR A 36 9.07 -0.08 4.11
C THR A 36 9.47 1.18 3.37
N GLU A 37 9.75 1.07 2.07
CA GLU A 37 10.17 2.17 1.20
C GLU A 37 9.82 1.86 -0.26
N GLY A 38 9.87 2.88 -1.11
CA GLY A 38 9.62 2.76 -2.55
C GLY A 38 8.28 3.36 -2.98
N ILE A 39 7.95 3.13 -4.25
CA ILE A 39 6.75 3.67 -4.90
C ILE A 39 6.02 2.53 -5.58
N VAL A 40 4.71 2.48 -5.42
CA VAL A 40 3.86 1.45 -6.04
C VAL A 40 3.74 1.63 -7.55
N SER A 41 3.75 2.87 -8.03
CA SER A 41 3.61 3.16 -9.45
C SER A 41 4.86 2.83 -10.26
N ILE A 42 4.68 2.26 -11.46
CA ILE A 42 5.78 1.94 -12.38
C ILE A 42 6.38 3.19 -13.02
N PHE A 43 5.56 4.17 -13.41
CA PHE A 43 5.98 5.32 -14.23
C PHE A 43 5.81 6.67 -13.53
N LEU A 44 4.83 6.80 -12.65
CA LEU A 44 4.45 8.08 -12.06
C LEU A 44 4.70 8.08 -10.56
N LYS A 45 5.65 8.91 -10.13
CA LYS A 45 5.85 9.20 -8.72
C LYS A 45 4.72 10.11 -8.25
N ASN A 46 3.82 9.56 -7.48
CA ASN A 46 2.74 10.29 -6.84
C ASN A 46 2.89 10.12 -5.31
N PRO A 47 2.77 11.19 -4.51
CA PRO A 47 2.80 11.08 -3.05
C PRO A 47 1.82 10.04 -2.46
N ALA A 48 0.68 9.83 -3.12
CA ALA A 48 -0.28 8.80 -2.72
C ALA A 48 0.24 7.36 -2.90
N ASN A 49 1.29 7.17 -3.70
CA ASN A 49 1.89 5.87 -4.00
C ASN A 49 3.21 5.63 -3.22
N ASP A 50 3.55 6.51 -2.28
CA ASP A 50 4.76 6.43 -1.47
C ASP A 50 4.56 5.44 -0.31
N ILE A 51 5.21 4.27 -0.42
CA ILE A 51 5.16 3.21 0.59
C ILE A 51 5.88 3.67 1.86
N GLY A 52 6.99 4.41 1.73
CA GLY A 52 7.77 4.89 2.88
C GLY A 52 6.96 5.85 3.75
N PHE A 53 6.24 6.80 3.13
CA PHE A 53 5.35 7.69 3.85
C PHE A 53 4.22 6.92 4.55
N TRP A 54 3.56 6.01 3.85
CA TRP A 54 2.51 5.16 4.40
C TRP A 54 3.01 4.31 5.57
N TYR A 55 4.17 3.65 5.42
CA TYR A 55 4.77 2.82 6.46
C TYR A 55 5.12 3.63 7.71
N ASN A 56 5.73 4.80 7.55
CA ASN A 56 6.04 5.68 8.67
C ASN A 56 4.78 6.19 9.38
N ASN A 57 3.70 6.42 8.64
CA ASN A 57 2.43 6.85 9.22
C ASN A 57 1.82 5.76 10.12
N ILE A 58 1.80 4.51 9.69
CA ILE A 58 1.29 3.41 10.54
C ILE A 58 2.19 3.14 11.74
N LYS A 59 3.54 3.29 11.61
CA LYS A 59 4.46 3.20 12.75
C LYS A 59 4.23 4.31 13.76
N SER A 60 4.01 5.54 13.29
CA SER A 60 3.71 6.68 14.17
C SER A 60 2.40 6.47 14.93
N ALA A 61 1.37 5.94 14.24
CA ALA A 61 0.11 5.60 14.90
C ALA A 61 0.28 4.50 15.96
N HIS A 62 1.06 3.47 15.66
CA HIS A 62 1.37 2.42 16.64
C HIS A 62 2.11 3.00 17.85
N TYR A 63 3.12 3.84 17.62
CA TYR A 63 3.88 4.49 18.68
C TYR A 63 2.99 5.39 19.57
N GLU A 64 2.03 6.10 18.98
CA GLU A 64 1.06 6.92 19.74
C GLU A 64 0.20 6.05 20.68
N LEU A 65 -0.24 4.87 20.21
CA LEU A 65 -0.98 3.92 21.04
C LEU A 65 -0.12 3.30 22.14
N ASP A 66 1.17 3.04 21.87
CA ASP A 66 2.12 2.49 22.84
C ASP A 66 2.40 3.45 23.98
N ASN A 67 2.44 4.76 23.69
CA ASN A 67 2.73 5.80 24.68
C ASN A 67 1.48 6.34 25.38
N LEU A 68 0.30 5.78 25.11
CA LEU A 68 -0.91 6.17 25.81
C LEU A 68 -0.82 5.70 27.27
N PRO A 69 -0.97 6.59 28.27
CA PRO A 69 -0.94 6.21 29.67
C PRO A 69 -2.02 5.14 29.98
N GLU A 70 -1.67 4.15 30.79
CA GLU A 70 -2.65 3.14 31.24
C GLU A 70 -3.84 3.77 31.96
N GLU A 71 -3.58 4.87 32.71
CA GLU A 71 -4.56 5.66 33.45
C GLU A 71 -5.34 6.65 32.56
N ALA A 72 -5.10 6.65 31.24
CA ALA A 72 -5.82 7.53 30.32
C ALA A 72 -7.33 7.35 30.48
N SER A 73 -8.03 8.46 30.49
CA SER A 73 -9.49 8.47 30.64
C SER A 73 -10.18 7.72 29.49
N PRO A 74 -11.39 7.17 29.69
CA PRO A 74 -12.16 6.56 28.61
C PRO A 74 -12.35 7.47 27.42
N LEU A 75 -12.46 8.78 27.64
CA LEU A 75 -12.60 9.77 26.58
C LEU A 75 -11.30 9.90 25.75
N GLU A 76 -10.14 9.96 26.41
CA GLU A 76 -8.86 10.01 25.71
C GLU A 76 -8.64 8.76 24.86
N LYS A 77 -8.90 7.56 25.42
CA LYS A 77 -8.83 6.29 24.69
C LYS A 77 -9.74 6.30 23.47
N THR A 78 -10.97 6.78 23.62
CA THR A 78 -11.92 6.90 22.50
C THR A 78 -11.42 7.88 21.44
N ASN A 79 -10.92 9.04 21.84
CA ASN A 79 -10.42 10.05 20.91
C ASN A 79 -9.22 9.54 20.09
N VAL A 80 -8.29 8.81 20.72
CA VAL A 80 -7.15 8.22 20.03
C VAL A 80 -7.60 7.15 19.03
N LEU A 81 -8.57 6.31 19.39
CA LEU A 81 -9.15 5.31 18.48
C LEU A 81 -9.89 5.97 17.30
N MET A 82 -10.63 7.05 17.53
CA MET A 82 -11.28 7.80 16.46
C MET A 82 -10.25 8.42 15.51
N LYS A 83 -9.24 9.07 16.04
CA LYS A 83 -8.12 9.62 15.27
C LYS A 83 -7.40 8.55 14.44
N LEU A 84 -7.14 7.39 15.06
CA LEU A 84 -6.57 6.24 14.37
C LEU A 84 -7.46 5.81 13.19
N ARG A 85 -8.74 5.63 13.43
CA ARG A 85 -9.70 5.25 12.40
C ARG A 85 -9.70 6.23 11.24
N GLU A 86 -9.77 7.54 11.53
CA GLU A 86 -9.70 8.60 10.51
C GLU A 86 -8.39 8.58 9.73
N SER A 87 -7.26 8.27 10.38
CA SER A 87 -5.97 8.18 9.71
C SER A 87 -5.79 6.93 8.85
N LEU A 88 -6.48 5.83 9.18
CA LEU A 88 -6.39 4.56 8.45
C LEU A 88 -7.49 4.39 7.40
N THR A 89 -8.52 5.23 7.40
CA THR A 89 -9.66 5.07 6.50
C THR A 89 -10.01 6.35 5.77
N ASP A 90 -10.48 6.19 4.54
CA ASP A 90 -11.01 7.28 3.72
C ASP A 90 -12.40 6.92 3.20
N ARG A 91 -13.11 7.91 2.69
CA ARG A 91 -14.41 7.71 2.08
C ARG A 91 -14.23 7.25 0.63
N GLY A 92 -14.54 6.00 0.36
CA GLY A 92 -14.53 5.46 -1.00
C GLY A 92 -15.55 6.13 -1.92
N SER A 93 -15.34 6.02 -3.22
CA SER A 93 -16.21 6.59 -4.27
C SER A 93 -17.67 6.15 -4.17
N ASN A 94 -17.93 4.98 -3.59
CA ASN A 94 -19.28 4.42 -3.39
C ASN A 94 -19.88 4.78 -2.02
N GLY A 95 -19.32 5.74 -1.28
CA GLY A 95 -19.78 6.16 0.04
C GLY A 95 -19.42 5.20 1.18
N GLY A 96 -18.76 4.08 0.90
CA GLY A 96 -18.23 3.16 1.90
C GLY A 96 -16.89 3.64 2.48
N THR A 97 -16.52 3.11 3.63
CA THR A 97 -15.20 3.35 4.23
C THR A 97 -14.16 2.40 3.61
N VAL A 98 -13.08 2.95 3.08
CA VAL A 98 -11.97 2.21 2.47
C VAL A 98 -10.72 2.45 3.29
N VAL A 99 -9.90 1.41 3.46
CA VAL A 99 -8.61 1.52 4.15
C VAL A 99 -7.63 2.27 3.26
N ILE A 100 -6.93 3.25 3.83
CA ILE A 100 -5.85 3.98 3.15
C ILE A 100 -4.64 3.05 3.08
N CYS A 101 -4.43 2.51 1.90
CA CYS A 101 -3.30 1.65 1.59
C CYS A 101 -2.84 2.01 0.18
N PRO A 102 -1.54 2.10 -0.10
CA PRO A 102 -1.08 2.30 -1.47
C PRO A 102 -1.66 1.22 -2.38
N GLU A 103 -2.37 1.61 -3.43
CA GLU A 103 -2.98 0.66 -4.37
C GLU A 103 -1.91 -0.27 -4.93
N GLY A 104 -2.19 -1.57 -4.89
CA GLY A 104 -1.29 -2.58 -5.43
C GLY A 104 0.03 -2.66 -4.68
N ILE A 105 0.04 -2.53 -3.34
CA ILE A 105 1.24 -2.83 -2.55
C ILE A 105 1.83 -4.14 -3.06
N SER A 106 2.96 -4.01 -3.73
CA SER A 106 3.71 -5.13 -4.29
C SER A 106 4.73 -5.62 -3.27
N ILE A 107 4.99 -6.93 -3.26
CA ILE A 107 6.14 -7.52 -2.58
C ILE A 107 7.47 -7.11 -3.23
N HIS A 108 7.43 -6.37 -4.34
CA HIS A 108 8.61 -5.84 -5.04
C HIS A 108 8.64 -4.31 -4.87
N PRO A 109 9.47 -3.78 -3.97
CA PRO A 109 9.62 -2.34 -3.77
C PRO A 109 9.91 -1.62 -5.08
N GLY A 110 9.26 -0.49 -5.32
CA GLY A 110 9.40 0.29 -6.55
C GLY A 110 8.88 -0.39 -7.81
N ASN A 111 8.17 -1.49 -7.70
CA ASN A 111 7.63 -2.27 -8.83
C ASN A 111 8.66 -2.62 -9.93
N VAL A 112 9.92 -2.81 -9.55
CA VAL A 112 11.03 -3.07 -10.47
C VAL A 112 10.76 -4.27 -11.38
N LEU A 113 10.12 -5.32 -10.86
CA LEU A 113 9.75 -6.48 -11.64
C LEU A 113 8.76 -6.13 -12.76
N TYR A 114 7.72 -5.37 -12.45
CA TYR A 114 6.72 -4.94 -13.44
C TYR A 114 7.29 -3.95 -14.45
N PHE A 115 8.22 -3.12 -14.04
CA PHE A 115 8.96 -2.24 -14.94
C PHE A 115 9.73 -3.04 -16.02
N TRP A 116 10.48 -4.05 -15.62
CA TRP A 116 11.19 -4.92 -16.57
C TRP A 116 10.24 -5.71 -17.46
N TRP A 117 9.15 -6.23 -16.92
CA TRP A 117 8.11 -6.89 -17.72
C TRP A 117 7.50 -5.94 -18.77
N CYS A 118 7.26 -4.70 -18.42
CA CYS A 118 6.75 -3.69 -19.34
C CYS A 118 7.73 -3.42 -20.49
N ILE A 119 9.03 -3.27 -20.17
CA ILE A 119 10.07 -3.08 -21.18
C ILE A 119 10.16 -4.30 -22.13
N LEU A 120 10.24 -5.50 -21.58
CA LEU A 120 10.35 -6.73 -22.36
C LEU A 120 9.15 -6.95 -23.28
N SER A 121 7.93 -6.75 -22.77
CA SER A 121 6.71 -6.88 -23.57
C SER A 121 6.64 -5.84 -24.68
N SER A 122 7.01 -4.58 -24.40
CA SER A 122 7.04 -3.52 -25.39
C SER A 122 8.05 -3.81 -26.51
N ALA A 123 9.25 -4.26 -26.16
CA ALA A 123 10.28 -4.68 -27.11
C ALA A 123 9.77 -5.85 -27.99
N GLY A 124 9.12 -6.85 -27.38
CA GLY A 124 8.53 -7.98 -28.10
C GLY A 124 7.47 -7.54 -29.13
N VAL A 125 6.59 -6.63 -28.76
CA VAL A 125 5.59 -6.05 -29.67
C VAL A 125 6.25 -5.32 -30.83
N CYS A 126 7.28 -4.51 -30.57
CA CYS A 126 8.02 -3.78 -31.62
C CYS A 126 8.68 -4.75 -32.62
N VAL A 127 9.36 -5.79 -32.11
CA VAL A 127 10.00 -6.82 -32.96
C VAL A 127 8.95 -7.55 -33.79
N PHE A 128 7.87 -8.00 -33.17
CA PHE A 128 6.78 -8.67 -33.88
C PHE A 128 6.21 -7.79 -35.00
N TRP A 129 5.95 -6.51 -34.71
CA TRP A 129 5.41 -5.57 -35.67
C TRP A 129 6.35 -5.32 -36.85
N THR A 130 7.64 -5.18 -36.61
CA THR A 130 8.64 -5.00 -37.64
C THR A 130 8.74 -6.24 -38.56
N LEU A 131 8.77 -7.44 -37.98
CA LEU A 131 8.76 -8.70 -38.75
C LEU A 131 7.50 -8.86 -39.57
N PHE A 132 6.36 -8.49 -39.00
CA PHE A 132 5.06 -8.54 -39.71
C PHE A 132 5.05 -7.59 -40.92
N LEU A 133 5.56 -6.36 -40.75
CA LEU A 133 5.66 -5.40 -41.87
C LEU A 133 6.60 -5.88 -42.97
N VAL A 134 7.75 -6.47 -42.61
CA VAL A 134 8.69 -7.06 -43.57
C VAL A 134 8.05 -8.23 -44.32
N ALA A 135 7.28 -9.06 -43.63
CA ALA A 135 6.59 -10.20 -44.26
C ALA A 135 5.45 -9.75 -45.25
N LEU A 136 4.89 -8.56 -45.04
CA LEU A 136 3.87 -7.98 -45.94
C LEU A 136 4.47 -7.22 -47.14
N ASP A 137 5.79 -6.93 -47.13
CA ASP A 137 6.43 -6.20 -48.21
C ASP A 137 6.52 -7.11 -49.48
N PRO A 138 5.82 -6.77 -50.58
CA PRO A 138 5.83 -7.57 -51.78
C PRO A 138 7.19 -7.62 -52.52
N LYS A 139 8.15 -6.77 -52.13
CA LYS A 139 9.52 -6.76 -52.64
C LYS A 139 10.47 -7.76 -51.95
N SER A 140 10.00 -8.43 -50.89
CA SER A 140 10.76 -9.45 -50.18
C SER A 140 10.64 -10.85 -50.78
N LYS A 141 9.95 -11.00 -51.89
CA LYS A 141 9.92 -12.18 -52.79
C LYS A 141 10.68 -11.85 -54.04
#